data_dffcfe4a4ef66ac876576d589d869210
#
_entry.id   dffcfe4a4ef66ac876576d589d869210
#
_cell.length_a   1.000
_cell.length_b   1.000
_cell.length_c   1.000
_cell.angle_alpha   90.00
_cell.angle_beta   90.00
_cell.angle_gamma   90.00
#
_symmetry.space_group_name_H-M   'P 1'
#
loop_
_entity.id
_entity.type
_entity.pdbx_description
1 polymer ?
#
loop_
_entity_poly.entity_id
_entity_poly.type
_entity_poly.pdbx_seq_one_letter_code
_entity_poly.pdbx_strand_id
1 'polypeptide(L)'
;MTARDVTSTLPPSGDVSTVETFVRTLSGQASIGIFLSDPDGRTLYLNDRLRRIAGLPIAPTPGDCWRHALAPEDRDLICAEWSNATHTDRSFSREFRFRRPDGSMRWVMAEAFPLRTAGEPSGGYVGIVRDITPRQLALDALHSAEERYRTLALQSPHAIFVHADDTLLFINEAGTRLFGLATAQAI
;
A
#
# COMPACT_ATOMS: atom_id res chain seq x y z
N MET A 1 -30.24 -21.28 16.35
CA MET A 1 -28.82 -21.67 16.11
C MET A 1 -27.98 -20.49 16.56
N THR A 2 -27.46 -20.58 17.78
CA THR A 2 -26.91 -19.50 18.59
C THR A 2 -25.46 -19.17 18.16
N ALA A 3 -25.21 -17.90 17.90
CA ALA A 3 -23.86 -17.35 17.68
C ALA A 3 -23.01 -17.60 18.93
N ARG A 4 -21.95 -18.36 18.81
CA ARG A 4 -20.96 -18.55 19.87
C ARG A 4 -20.10 -17.31 19.97
N ASP A 5 -20.12 -16.74 21.16
CA ASP A 5 -19.32 -15.64 21.64
C ASP A 5 -17.82 -15.99 21.54
N VAL A 6 -17.06 -15.27 20.69
CA VAL A 6 -15.62 -15.49 20.44
C VAL A 6 -14.77 -14.57 21.34
N THR A 7 -15.38 -13.93 22.33
CA THR A 7 -14.75 -12.89 23.16
C THR A 7 -13.97 -13.41 24.40
N SER A 8 -13.75 -14.73 24.56
CA SER A 8 -13.16 -15.24 25.80
C SER A 8 -11.94 -16.13 25.66
N THR A 9 -10.96 -15.75 24.84
CA THR A 9 -9.67 -16.48 24.78
C THR A 9 -8.46 -15.54 24.58
N LEU A 10 -8.42 -14.43 25.31
CA LEU A 10 -7.15 -13.77 25.58
C LEU A 10 -6.63 -14.33 26.90
N PRO A 11 -5.42 -14.93 26.94
CA PRO A 11 -4.84 -15.39 28.19
C PRO A 11 -4.57 -14.19 29.11
N PRO A 12 -4.83 -14.31 30.42
CA PRO A 12 -4.54 -13.25 31.38
C PRO A 12 -3.03 -13.06 31.46
N SER A 13 -2.55 -11.79 31.36
CA SER A 13 -1.16 -11.35 31.52
C SER A 13 -0.14 -12.30 30.86
N GLY A 14 -0.21 -12.39 29.53
CA GLY A 14 0.69 -13.24 28.75
C GLY A 14 2.05 -12.60 28.56
N ASP A 15 3.04 -13.31 29.05
CA ASP A 15 4.44 -13.20 28.67
C ASP A 15 4.56 -12.84 27.17
N VAL A 16 5.43 -11.89 26.83
CA VAL A 16 5.73 -11.43 25.44
C VAL A 16 5.91 -12.62 24.50
N SER A 17 6.43 -13.74 25.01
CA SER A 17 6.62 -15.00 24.30
C SER A 17 5.31 -15.64 23.80
N THR A 18 4.22 -15.51 24.54
CA THR A 18 2.90 -16.07 24.17
C THR A 18 2.24 -15.28 23.06
N VAL A 19 2.33 -13.94 23.11
CA VAL A 19 1.84 -13.04 22.06
C VAL A 19 2.67 -13.25 20.79
N GLU A 20 3.98 -13.37 20.91
CA GLU A 20 4.90 -13.63 19.79
C GLU A 20 4.59 -14.99 19.13
N THR A 21 4.35 -16.04 19.90
CA THR A 21 3.97 -17.37 19.38
C THR A 21 2.61 -17.34 18.66
N PHE A 22 1.62 -16.64 19.23
CA PHE A 22 0.30 -16.48 18.63
C PHE A 22 0.35 -15.68 17.31
N VAL A 23 1.06 -14.55 17.32
CA VAL A 23 1.31 -13.74 16.12
C VAL A 23 2.07 -14.55 15.08
N ARG A 24 3.08 -15.34 15.47
CA ARG A 24 3.87 -16.19 14.57
C ARG A 24 3.02 -17.29 13.93
N THR A 25 2.12 -17.91 14.68
CA THR A 25 1.22 -18.96 14.18
C THR A 25 0.18 -18.43 13.20
N LEU A 26 -0.45 -17.28 13.54
CA LEU A 26 -1.43 -16.64 12.64
C LEU A 26 -0.77 -16.01 11.42
N SER A 27 0.43 -15.48 11.54
CA SER A 27 1.12 -14.75 10.47
C SER A 27 1.85 -15.65 9.48
N GLY A 28 2.08 -16.92 9.82
CA GLY A 28 2.77 -17.87 8.94
C GLY A 28 2.04 -18.15 7.61
N GLN A 29 0.71 -18.02 7.60
CA GLN A 29 -0.14 -18.16 6.40
C GLN A 29 -0.71 -16.82 5.90
N ALA A 30 -0.42 -15.70 6.57
CA ALA A 30 -0.96 -14.42 6.19
C ALA A 30 -0.38 -13.92 4.86
N SER A 31 -1.24 -13.50 3.95
CA SER A 31 -0.83 -12.84 2.70
C SER A 31 -0.31 -11.43 2.91
N ILE A 32 -0.36 -10.91 4.16
CA ILE A 32 0.06 -9.57 4.58
C ILE A 32 1.32 -9.62 5.43
N GLY A 33 2.15 -8.57 5.34
CA GLY A 33 3.24 -8.31 6.27
C GLY A 33 2.68 -7.88 7.62
N ILE A 34 3.30 -8.34 8.72
CA ILE A 34 2.94 -7.93 10.10
C ILE A 34 4.21 -7.53 10.80
N PHE A 35 4.13 -6.46 11.60
CA PHE A 35 5.21 -6.04 12.47
C PHE A 35 4.73 -5.62 13.85
N LEU A 36 5.64 -5.66 14.82
CA LEU A 36 5.50 -5.08 16.14
C LEU A 36 6.68 -4.13 16.37
N SER A 37 6.43 -3.03 17.05
CA SER A 37 7.46 -2.12 17.51
C SER A 37 7.32 -1.78 18.99
N ASP A 38 8.41 -1.29 19.58
CA ASP A 38 8.38 -0.64 20.87
C ASP A 38 7.71 0.75 20.80
N PRO A 39 7.52 1.45 21.94
CA PRO A 39 6.95 2.80 21.96
C PRO A 39 7.76 3.83 21.16
N ASP A 40 9.08 3.65 21.04
CA ASP A 40 9.98 4.51 20.27
C ASP A 40 9.91 4.22 18.76
N GLY A 41 9.11 3.23 18.35
CA GLY A 41 8.93 2.83 16.95
C GLY A 41 10.02 1.91 16.40
N ARG A 42 10.90 1.36 17.27
CA ARG A 42 11.92 0.39 16.87
C ARG A 42 11.27 -0.98 16.67
N THR A 43 11.61 -1.64 15.62
CA THR A 43 11.03 -2.95 15.29
C THR A 43 11.45 -4.03 16.28
N LEU A 44 10.46 -4.69 16.87
CA LEU A 44 10.63 -5.86 17.72
C LEU A 44 10.40 -7.15 16.95
N TYR A 45 9.46 -7.17 16.02
CA TYR A 45 9.07 -8.35 15.25
C TYR A 45 8.66 -8.00 13.82
N LEU A 46 9.01 -8.86 12.87
CA LEU A 46 8.55 -8.87 11.49
C LEU A 46 8.22 -10.30 11.10
N ASN A 47 7.08 -10.52 10.46
CA ASN A 47 6.79 -11.84 9.90
C ASN A 47 7.54 -12.07 8.57
N ASP A 48 7.61 -13.32 8.12
CA ASP A 48 8.33 -13.71 6.90
C ASP A 48 7.73 -13.06 5.63
N ARG A 49 6.44 -12.76 5.65
CA ARG A 49 5.80 -12.07 4.53
C ARG A 49 6.33 -10.66 4.37
N LEU A 50 6.45 -9.90 5.47
CA LEU A 50 7.00 -8.54 5.42
C LEU A 50 8.47 -8.56 4.98
N ARG A 51 9.27 -9.52 5.48
CA ARG A 51 10.65 -9.68 5.03
C ARG A 51 10.74 -9.88 3.53
N ARG A 52 9.88 -10.75 2.96
CA ARG A 52 9.82 -10.96 1.51
C ARG A 52 9.33 -9.72 0.74
N ILE A 53 8.36 -8.98 1.26
CA ILE A 53 7.89 -7.74 0.62
C ILE A 53 9.02 -6.71 0.57
N ALA A 54 9.70 -6.47 1.69
CA ALA A 54 10.75 -5.45 1.80
C ALA A 54 12.14 -5.91 1.30
N GLY A 55 12.31 -7.22 1.00
CA GLY A 55 13.62 -7.77 0.63
C GLY A 55 14.61 -7.84 1.79
N LEU A 56 14.10 -7.97 3.02
CA LEU A 56 14.93 -8.06 4.23
C LEU A 56 15.44 -9.50 4.46
N PRO A 57 16.63 -9.66 5.06
CA PRO A 57 17.18 -10.98 5.38
C PRO A 57 16.30 -11.73 6.40
N ILE A 58 16.40 -13.08 6.37
CA ILE A 58 15.62 -13.97 7.25
C ILE A 58 16.12 -13.90 8.71
N ALA A 59 17.39 -13.53 8.92
CA ALA A 59 17.98 -13.40 10.26
C ALA A 59 17.25 -12.33 11.09
N PRO A 60 17.23 -12.46 12.44
CA PRO A 60 16.66 -11.43 13.29
C PRO A 60 17.38 -10.11 13.02
N THR A 61 16.65 -9.15 12.54
CA THR A 61 17.13 -7.80 12.29
C THR A 61 16.49 -6.89 13.34
N PRO A 62 17.09 -6.73 14.52
CA PRO A 62 16.60 -5.80 15.53
C PRO A 62 16.80 -4.36 15.04
N GLY A 63 15.89 -3.48 15.43
CA GLY A 63 16.01 -2.06 15.17
C GLY A 63 15.40 -1.61 13.85
N ASP A 64 15.98 -0.58 13.25
CA ASP A 64 15.42 0.18 12.12
C ASP A 64 15.74 -0.40 10.74
N CYS A 65 15.87 -1.72 10.61
CA CYS A 65 16.25 -2.39 9.36
C CYS A 65 15.37 -2.05 8.15
N TRP A 66 14.08 -1.81 8.38
CA TRP A 66 13.13 -1.45 7.33
C TRP A 66 13.41 -0.08 6.69
N ARG A 67 14.04 0.85 7.44
CA ARG A 67 14.40 2.19 6.93
C ARG A 67 15.38 2.11 5.77
N HIS A 68 16.28 1.12 5.79
CA HIS A 68 17.23 0.89 4.70
C HIS A 68 16.57 0.30 3.45
N ALA A 69 15.45 -0.40 3.63
CA ALA A 69 14.67 -0.93 2.52
C ALA A 69 13.75 0.11 1.87
N LEU A 70 13.53 1.27 2.49
CA LEU A 70 12.76 2.35 1.87
C LEU A 70 13.44 2.86 0.59
N ALA A 71 12.65 3.17 -0.42
CA ALA A 71 13.12 3.93 -1.57
C ALA A 71 13.74 5.25 -1.10
N PRO A 72 14.90 5.67 -1.64
CA PRO A 72 15.57 6.89 -1.18
C PRO A 72 14.66 8.13 -1.17
N GLU A 73 13.78 8.24 -2.17
CA GLU A 73 12.88 9.37 -2.34
C GLU A 73 11.79 9.44 -1.26
N ASP A 74 11.40 8.30 -0.69
CA ASP A 74 10.33 8.19 0.30
C ASP A 74 10.87 8.20 1.74
N ARG A 75 12.17 7.95 1.92
CA ARG A 75 12.80 7.65 3.20
C ARG A 75 12.60 8.75 4.24
N ASP A 76 12.98 9.97 3.92
CA ASP A 76 12.96 11.08 4.88
C ASP A 76 11.53 11.39 5.33
N LEU A 77 10.59 11.41 4.38
CA LEU A 77 9.18 11.65 4.68
C LEU A 77 8.60 10.55 5.58
N ILE A 78 8.77 9.29 5.18
CA ILE A 78 8.19 8.15 5.91
C ILE A 78 8.82 8.00 7.31
N CYS A 79 10.13 8.21 7.44
CA CYS A 79 10.79 8.19 8.74
C CYS A 79 10.29 9.32 9.66
N ALA A 80 10.10 10.53 9.13
CA ALA A 80 9.59 11.66 9.91
C ALA A 80 8.14 11.43 10.36
N GLU A 81 7.27 10.95 9.46
CA GLU A 81 5.88 10.67 9.78
C GLU A 81 5.72 9.51 10.77
N TRP A 82 6.52 8.45 10.63
CA TRP A 82 6.55 7.36 11.61
C TRP A 82 6.99 7.85 12.99
N SER A 83 8.08 8.63 13.05
CA SER A 83 8.55 9.24 14.30
C SER A 83 7.47 10.14 14.93
N ASN A 84 6.79 10.97 14.13
CA ASN A 84 5.71 11.81 14.63
C ASN A 84 4.54 10.97 15.17
N ALA A 85 4.15 9.89 14.48
CA ALA A 85 3.08 8.99 14.93
C ALA A 85 3.41 8.36 16.29
N THR A 86 4.64 7.86 16.46
CA THR A 86 5.08 7.24 17.72
C THR A 86 5.18 8.25 18.87
N HIS A 87 5.70 9.45 18.63
CA HIS A 87 5.80 10.49 19.66
C HIS A 87 4.44 11.09 20.08
N THR A 88 3.45 11.04 19.19
CA THR A 88 2.10 11.59 19.46
C THR A 88 1.06 10.53 19.78
N ASP A 89 1.46 9.26 19.91
CA ASP A 89 0.60 8.10 20.16
C ASP A 89 -0.58 8.02 19.18
N ARG A 90 -0.31 8.27 17.89
CA ARG A 90 -1.30 8.25 16.82
C ARG A 90 -1.09 7.06 15.89
N SER A 91 -2.17 6.66 15.21
CA SER A 91 -2.07 5.67 14.14
C SER A 91 -1.26 6.22 12.97
N PHE A 92 -0.59 5.32 12.29
CA PHE A 92 0.16 5.59 11.05
C PHE A 92 -0.55 4.90 9.88
N SER A 93 -0.66 5.58 8.74
CA SER A 93 -1.25 5.01 7.53
C SER A 93 -0.66 5.73 6.31
N ARG A 94 0.15 5.01 5.49
CA ARG A 94 0.81 5.58 4.30
C ARG A 94 1.07 4.53 3.23
N GLU A 95 1.01 5.00 1.99
CA GLU A 95 1.57 4.30 0.84
C GLU A 95 2.99 4.80 0.58
N PHE A 96 3.93 3.86 0.33
CA PHE A 96 5.32 4.17 0.01
C PHE A 96 5.98 2.98 -0.70
N ARG A 97 7.27 3.14 -1.05
CA ARG A 97 8.01 2.12 -1.81
C ARG A 97 9.14 1.53 -1.00
N PHE A 98 9.26 0.21 -1.07
CA PHE A 98 10.49 -0.49 -0.73
C PHE A 98 11.33 -0.72 -1.99
N ARG A 99 12.64 -0.51 -1.87
CA ARG A 99 13.64 -0.89 -2.86
C ARG A 99 14.38 -2.13 -2.36
N ARG A 100 14.17 -3.25 -3.02
CA ARG A 100 14.82 -4.51 -2.67
C ARG A 100 16.29 -4.53 -3.07
N PRO A 101 17.11 -5.47 -2.51
CA PRO A 101 18.50 -5.64 -2.90
C PRO A 101 18.71 -5.96 -4.39
N ASP A 102 17.76 -6.60 -5.05
CA ASP A 102 17.76 -6.88 -6.48
C ASP A 102 17.39 -5.65 -7.35
N GLY A 103 17.18 -4.49 -6.73
CA GLY A 103 16.79 -3.25 -7.39
C GLY A 103 15.27 -3.13 -7.67
N SER A 104 14.49 -4.19 -7.49
CA SER A 104 13.04 -4.14 -7.73
C SER A 104 12.33 -3.27 -6.71
N MET A 105 11.32 -2.53 -7.18
CA MET A 105 10.48 -1.68 -6.34
C MET A 105 9.21 -2.43 -5.93
N ARG A 106 8.77 -2.20 -4.68
CA ARG A 106 7.50 -2.68 -4.17
C ARG A 106 6.71 -1.55 -3.56
N TRP A 107 5.56 -1.26 -4.13
CA TRP A 107 4.59 -0.38 -3.53
C TRP A 107 3.90 -1.08 -2.37
N VAL A 108 3.82 -0.42 -1.25
CA VAL A 108 3.17 -0.98 -0.05
C VAL A 108 2.23 0.05 0.56
N MET A 109 1.15 -0.47 1.17
CA MET A 109 0.32 0.27 2.12
C MET A 109 0.65 -0.25 3.51
N ALA A 110 1.14 0.62 4.37
CA ALA A 110 1.42 0.32 5.77
C ALA A 110 0.44 1.03 6.68
N GLU A 111 -0.12 0.28 7.63
CA GLU A 111 -1.00 0.79 8.68
C GLU A 111 -0.48 0.29 10.02
N ALA A 112 -0.41 1.17 11.02
CA ALA A 112 0.01 0.82 12.37
C ALA A 112 -0.85 1.52 13.41
N PHE A 113 -1.10 0.80 14.50
CA PHE A 113 -1.94 1.24 15.60
C PHE A 113 -1.20 1.10 16.92
N PRO A 114 -1.32 2.08 17.84
CA PRO A 114 -0.73 1.98 19.15
C PRO A 114 -1.37 0.86 19.96
N LEU A 115 -0.56 0.07 20.64
CA LEU A 115 -0.99 -0.97 21.57
C LEU A 115 -1.32 -0.31 22.91
N ARG A 116 -2.59 -0.04 23.17
CA ARG A 116 -3.04 0.62 24.39
C ARG A 116 -3.56 -0.39 25.41
N THR A 117 -3.04 -0.31 26.62
CA THR A 117 -3.61 -0.94 27.80
C THR A 117 -4.36 0.13 28.60
N ALA A 118 -5.52 -0.21 29.14
CA ALA A 118 -6.36 0.75 29.86
C ALA A 118 -5.58 1.45 31.00
N GLY A 119 -5.40 2.77 30.87
CA GLY A 119 -4.76 3.62 31.88
C GLY A 119 -3.24 3.75 31.76
N GLU A 120 -2.59 3.13 30.78
CA GLU A 120 -1.14 3.22 30.58
C GLU A 120 -0.76 3.85 29.21
N PRO A 121 0.43 4.45 29.09
CA PRO A 121 0.98 4.85 27.81
C PRO A 121 1.06 3.68 26.84
N SER A 122 1.11 3.96 25.53
CA SER A 122 1.24 2.91 24.51
C SER A 122 2.43 1.99 24.79
N GLY A 123 2.18 0.67 24.82
CA GLY A 123 3.20 -0.36 24.96
C GLY A 123 3.98 -0.63 23.66
N GLY A 124 3.76 0.18 22.62
CA GLY A 124 4.32 0.02 21.29
C GLY A 124 3.26 0.04 20.19
N TYR A 125 3.60 -0.53 19.02
CA TYR A 125 2.71 -0.53 17.85
C TYR A 125 2.59 -1.92 17.24
N VAL A 126 1.38 -2.24 16.78
CA VAL A 126 1.14 -3.34 15.85
C VAL A 126 0.80 -2.75 14.49
N GLY A 127 1.40 -3.29 13.43
CA GLY A 127 1.13 -2.82 12.08
C GLY A 127 1.06 -3.93 11.06
N ILE A 128 0.39 -3.61 9.96
CA ILE A 128 0.26 -4.44 8.78
C ILE A 128 0.85 -3.73 7.57
N VAL A 129 1.41 -4.51 6.66
CA VAL A 129 1.97 -4.02 5.39
C VAL A 129 1.42 -4.88 4.27
N ARG A 130 0.71 -4.26 3.34
CA ARG A 130 0.16 -4.90 2.14
C ARG A 130 1.00 -4.53 0.92
N ASP A 131 1.34 -5.52 0.11
CA ASP A 131 1.92 -5.29 -1.21
C ASP A 131 0.82 -4.85 -2.17
N ILE A 132 0.85 -3.59 -2.58
CA ILE A 132 -0.09 -2.99 -3.54
C ILE A 132 0.52 -2.84 -4.94
N THR A 133 1.73 -3.38 -5.16
CA THR A 133 2.41 -3.34 -6.46
C THR A 133 1.54 -3.88 -7.61
N PRO A 134 0.83 -5.02 -7.46
CA PRO A 134 -0.03 -5.52 -8.53
C PRO A 134 -1.15 -4.53 -8.91
N ARG A 135 -1.71 -3.83 -7.91
CA ARG A 135 -2.73 -2.80 -8.14
C ARG A 135 -2.16 -1.60 -8.90
N GLN A 136 -0.99 -1.10 -8.48
CA GLN A 136 -0.34 0.03 -9.14
C GLN A 136 0.03 -0.29 -10.59
N LEU A 137 0.62 -1.45 -10.82
CA LEU A 137 0.96 -1.90 -12.18
C LEU A 137 -0.27 -2.04 -13.09
N ALA A 138 -1.41 -2.50 -12.55
CA ALA A 138 -2.65 -2.61 -13.31
C ALA A 138 -3.21 -1.22 -13.67
N LEU A 139 -3.15 -0.26 -12.74
CA LEU A 139 -3.57 1.13 -13.00
C LEU A 139 -2.68 1.81 -14.03
N ASP A 140 -1.36 1.66 -13.94
CA ASP A 140 -0.39 2.21 -14.88
C ASP A 140 -0.58 1.61 -16.28
N ALA A 141 -0.82 0.30 -16.37
CA ALA A 141 -1.10 -0.38 -17.64
C ALA A 141 -2.39 0.12 -18.29
N LEU A 142 -3.46 0.31 -17.49
CA LEU A 142 -4.73 0.86 -17.96
C LEU A 142 -4.54 2.29 -18.49
N HIS A 143 -3.86 3.14 -17.72
CA HIS A 143 -3.60 4.53 -18.12
C HIS A 143 -2.76 4.60 -19.40
N SER A 144 -1.69 3.81 -19.48
CA SER A 144 -0.85 3.73 -20.69
C SER A 144 -1.62 3.21 -21.91
N ALA A 145 -2.56 2.28 -21.72
CA ALA A 145 -3.42 1.80 -22.79
C ALA A 145 -4.38 2.90 -23.28
N GLU A 146 -5.01 3.61 -22.34
CA GLU A 146 -5.92 4.73 -22.64
C GLU A 146 -5.21 5.84 -23.43
N GLU A 147 -4.01 6.28 -22.99
CA GLU A 147 -3.22 7.27 -23.68
C GLU A 147 -2.84 6.82 -25.10
N ARG A 148 -2.47 5.55 -25.26
CA ARG A 148 -2.13 4.97 -26.56
C ARG A 148 -3.35 4.96 -27.49
N TYR A 149 -4.51 4.53 -27.01
CA TYR A 149 -5.73 4.56 -27.81
C TYR A 149 -6.14 5.99 -28.18
N ARG A 150 -6.05 6.93 -27.25
CA ARG A 150 -6.32 8.35 -27.52
C ARG A 150 -5.40 8.89 -28.62
N THR A 151 -4.10 8.63 -28.51
CA THR A 151 -3.12 9.07 -29.54
C THR A 151 -3.42 8.47 -30.91
N LEU A 152 -3.69 7.17 -30.99
CA LEU A 152 -4.04 6.50 -32.25
C LEU A 152 -5.33 7.04 -32.85
N ALA A 153 -6.34 7.31 -32.03
CA ALA A 153 -7.60 7.88 -32.49
C ALA A 153 -7.41 9.31 -33.04
N LEU A 154 -6.64 10.14 -32.32
CA LEU A 154 -6.39 11.52 -32.75
C LEU A 154 -5.55 11.60 -34.04
N GLN A 155 -4.55 10.73 -34.20
CA GLN A 155 -3.65 10.71 -35.35
C GLN A 155 -4.18 9.89 -36.53
N SER A 156 -5.32 9.23 -36.39
CA SER A 156 -5.91 8.42 -37.48
C SER A 156 -6.24 9.30 -38.69
N PRO A 157 -5.85 8.88 -39.90
CA PRO A 157 -6.27 9.56 -41.13
C PRO A 157 -7.77 9.35 -41.44
N HIS A 158 -8.41 8.39 -40.80
CA HIS A 158 -9.83 8.09 -40.96
C HIS A 158 -10.66 8.85 -39.90
N ALA A 159 -11.85 9.26 -40.29
CA ALA A 159 -12.81 9.86 -39.35
C ALA A 159 -13.20 8.84 -38.27
N ILE A 160 -12.94 9.18 -37.01
CA ILE A 160 -13.34 8.39 -35.84
C ILE A 160 -14.25 9.27 -35.00
N PHE A 161 -15.40 8.72 -34.63
CA PHE A 161 -16.32 9.36 -33.70
C PHE A 161 -16.92 8.33 -32.74
N VAL A 162 -17.22 8.78 -31.53
CA VAL A 162 -17.89 8.00 -30.49
C VAL A 162 -19.13 8.77 -30.06
N HIS A 163 -20.28 8.10 -30.04
CA HIS A 163 -21.50 8.68 -29.54
C HIS A 163 -22.19 7.75 -28.51
N ALA A 164 -22.95 8.31 -27.60
CA ALA A 164 -23.83 7.61 -26.70
C ALA A 164 -25.12 8.45 -26.54
N ASP A 165 -26.26 7.79 -26.54
CA ASP A 165 -27.58 8.40 -26.31
C ASP A 165 -27.81 9.70 -27.12
N ASP A 166 -27.56 9.65 -28.43
CA ASP A 166 -27.65 10.77 -29.36
C ASP A 166 -26.67 11.95 -29.10
N THR A 167 -25.71 11.77 -28.22
CA THR A 167 -24.68 12.76 -27.91
C THR A 167 -23.32 12.32 -28.49
N LEU A 168 -22.68 13.22 -29.22
CA LEU A 168 -21.31 13.00 -29.70
C LEU A 168 -20.33 13.20 -28.56
N LEU A 169 -19.68 12.13 -28.13
CA LEU A 169 -18.71 12.14 -27.02
C LEU A 169 -17.30 12.44 -27.49
N PHE A 170 -16.95 12.06 -28.71
CA PHE A 170 -15.61 12.23 -29.27
C PHE A 170 -15.66 12.26 -30.78
N ILE A 171 -14.85 13.11 -31.41
CA ILE A 171 -14.55 13.10 -32.83
C ILE A 171 -13.10 13.51 -33.05
N ASN A 172 -12.37 12.78 -33.89
CA ASN A 172 -11.00 13.14 -34.23
C ASN A 172 -10.92 14.24 -35.29
N GLU A 173 -9.72 14.74 -35.56
CA GLU A 173 -9.49 15.81 -36.56
C GLU A 173 -9.92 15.42 -37.98
N ALA A 174 -9.72 14.15 -38.39
CA ALA A 174 -10.19 13.66 -39.68
C ALA A 174 -11.72 13.68 -39.77
N GLY A 175 -12.41 13.37 -38.66
CA GLY A 175 -13.87 13.47 -38.56
C GLY A 175 -14.37 14.91 -38.61
N THR A 176 -13.75 15.83 -37.86
CA THR A 176 -14.13 17.25 -37.90
C THR A 176 -13.96 17.85 -39.31
N ARG A 177 -12.87 17.49 -40.00
CA ARG A 177 -12.69 17.90 -41.42
C ARG A 177 -13.74 17.33 -42.33
N LEU A 178 -14.08 16.06 -42.18
CA LEU A 178 -15.09 15.38 -43.03
C LEU A 178 -16.48 15.98 -42.88
N PHE A 179 -16.89 16.34 -41.68
CA PHE A 179 -18.21 16.94 -41.39
C PHE A 179 -18.21 18.48 -41.42
N GLY A 180 -17.11 19.13 -41.75
CA GLY A 180 -17.03 20.59 -41.83
C GLY A 180 -17.22 21.30 -40.46
N LEU A 181 -16.91 20.62 -39.34
CA LEU A 181 -17.07 21.18 -38.02
C LEU A 181 -15.85 22.05 -37.64
N ALA A 182 -16.12 23.24 -37.11
CA ALA A 182 -15.12 24.26 -36.84
C ALA A 182 -14.39 24.04 -35.50
N THR A 183 -13.83 22.91 -35.21
CA THR A 183 -13.01 22.56 -34.02
C THR A 183 -13.64 21.43 -33.18
N ALA A 184 -12.79 20.43 -32.85
CA ALA A 184 -13.13 19.43 -31.85
C ALA A 184 -13.20 20.13 -30.48
N GLN A 185 -14.35 20.59 -30.04
CA GLN A 185 -14.56 20.89 -28.64
C GLN A 185 -14.85 19.58 -27.92
N ALA A 186 -13.88 19.10 -27.13
CA ALA A 186 -14.17 18.17 -26.08
C ALA A 186 -15.11 18.87 -25.08
N ILE A 187 -16.32 18.35 -24.97
CA ILE A 187 -17.26 18.71 -23.90
C ILE A 187 -16.92 17.86 -22.68
#